data_7507b629e99b0030f9b135d88c71a38e
#
_entry.id   7507b629e99b0030f9b135d88c71a38e
#
_cell.length_a   1.000
_cell.length_b   1.000
_cell.length_c   1.000
_cell.angle_alpha   90.00
_cell.angle_beta   90.00
_cell.angle_gamma   90.00
#
_symmetry.space_group_name_H-M   'P 1'
#
loop_
_entity.id
_entity.type
_entity.pdbx_description
1 polymer ?
#
loop_
_entity_poly.entity_id
_entity_poly.type
_entity_poly.pdbx_seq_one_letter_code
_entity_poly.pdbx_strand_id
1 'polypeptide(L)'
;MEQVANFVQGFVSLLARFMLVAIFLFSAFDSKIRHFSQTAEYMGSEGIPNPRLALFGAIGLILIGGLSLLTGAWTRIGAAFLFVFLAAATFYFHDFWMIADPAQRQLQIIQFMKNMAIGGGLLALIYAGGGPWSVDGWIEQKLEESENLPTQKTKGSQRSKAA
;
A
#
# COMPACT_ATOMS: atom_id res chain seq x y z
N MET A 1 12.30 -4.07 27.76
CA MET A 1 11.19 -4.76 27.04
C MET A 1 10.69 -3.93 25.87
N GLU A 2 10.55 -2.63 26.02
CA GLU A 2 10.08 -1.72 24.93
C GLU A 2 10.94 -1.74 23.66
N GLN A 3 12.26 -1.73 23.79
CA GLN A 3 13.17 -1.80 22.64
C GLN A 3 12.97 -3.06 21.79
N VAL A 4 12.78 -4.22 22.45
CA VAL A 4 12.53 -5.49 21.74
C VAL A 4 11.16 -5.45 21.04
N ALA A 5 10.14 -4.90 21.70
CA ALA A 5 8.81 -4.76 21.10
C ALA A 5 8.84 -3.86 19.85
N ASN A 6 9.51 -2.71 19.94
CA ASN A 6 9.66 -1.78 18.80
C ASN A 6 10.45 -2.40 17.64
N PHE A 7 11.50 -3.17 17.95
CA PHE A 7 12.26 -3.91 16.93
C PHE A 7 11.38 -4.93 16.21
N VAL A 8 10.66 -5.76 16.98
CA VAL A 8 9.76 -6.80 16.42
C VAL A 8 8.65 -6.15 15.57
N GLN A 9 8.02 -5.10 16.08
CA GLN A 9 6.98 -4.36 15.33
C GLN A 9 7.52 -3.76 14.03
N GLY A 10 8.69 -3.13 14.08
CA GLY A 10 9.34 -2.56 12.92
C GLY A 10 9.66 -3.61 11.86
N PHE A 11 10.25 -4.72 12.27
CA PHE A 11 10.61 -5.84 11.39
C PHE A 11 9.37 -6.48 10.75
N VAL A 12 8.34 -6.80 11.55
CA VAL A 12 7.09 -7.41 11.05
C VAL A 12 6.38 -6.47 10.07
N SER A 13 6.29 -5.17 10.39
CA SER A 13 5.68 -4.18 9.50
C SER A 13 6.45 -4.05 8.18
N LEU A 14 7.78 -3.98 8.22
CA LEU A 14 8.62 -3.92 7.02
C LEU A 14 8.42 -5.17 6.15
N LEU A 15 8.44 -6.35 6.75
CA LEU A 15 8.25 -7.62 6.04
C LEU A 15 6.86 -7.71 5.41
N ALA A 16 5.81 -7.32 6.14
CA ALA A 16 4.44 -7.32 5.65
C ALA A 16 4.29 -6.39 4.43
N ARG A 17 4.85 -5.17 4.50
CA ARG A 17 4.85 -4.21 3.37
C ARG A 17 5.59 -4.78 2.16
N PHE A 18 6.77 -5.36 2.36
CA PHE A 18 7.55 -5.97 1.29
C PHE A 18 6.79 -7.12 0.61
N MET A 19 6.21 -8.04 1.39
CA MET A 19 5.44 -9.18 0.85
C MET A 19 4.22 -8.72 0.05
N LEU A 20 3.48 -7.73 0.55
CA LEU A 20 2.33 -7.18 -0.16
C LEU A 20 2.74 -6.47 -1.46
N VAL A 21 3.78 -5.66 -1.42
CA VAL A 21 4.23 -4.91 -2.61
C VAL A 21 4.79 -5.83 -3.68
N ALA A 22 5.48 -6.90 -3.30
CA ALA A 22 6.12 -7.81 -4.25
C ALA A 22 5.14 -8.33 -5.32
N ILE A 23 3.92 -8.74 -4.93
CA ILE A 23 2.92 -9.26 -5.89
C ILE A 23 2.44 -8.17 -6.85
N PHE A 24 2.27 -6.93 -6.36
CA PHE A 24 1.81 -5.81 -7.20
C PHE A 24 2.89 -5.38 -8.20
N LEU A 25 4.13 -5.22 -7.74
CA LEU A 25 5.24 -4.85 -8.62
C LEU A 25 5.52 -5.94 -9.64
N PHE A 26 5.53 -7.22 -9.24
CA PHE A 26 5.67 -8.33 -10.18
C PHE A 26 4.57 -8.28 -11.24
N SER A 27 3.30 -8.10 -10.84
CA SER A 27 2.17 -7.96 -11.76
C SER A 27 2.29 -6.74 -12.69
N ALA A 28 2.82 -5.61 -12.19
CA ALA A 28 3.01 -4.42 -13.01
C ALA A 28 4.07 -4.63 -14.09
N PHE A 29 5.24 -5.18 -13.72
CA PHE A 29 6.36 -5.33 -14.65
C PHE A 29 6.15 -6.49 -15.62
N ASP A 30 5.75 -7.66 -15.13
CA ASP A 30 5.66 -8.85 -15.96
C ASP A 30 4.47 -8.82 -16.91
N SER A 31 3.28 -8.49 -16.42
CA SER A 31 2.06 -8.55 -17.24
C SER A 31 1.74 -7.21 -17.92
N LYS A 32 1.73 -6.10 -17.16
CA LYS A 32 1.16 -4.85 -17.64
C LYS A 32 2.12 -3.99 -18.46
N ILE A 33 3.38 -3.89 -18.04
CA ILE A 33 4.38 -3.06 -18.74
C ILE A 33 4.95 -3.83 -19.92
N ARG A 34 5.38 -5.07 -19.75
CA ARG A 34 5.96 -5.88 -20.82
C ARG A 34 4.97 -6.22 -21.94
N HIS A 35 3.72 -6.49 -21.57
CA HIS A 35 2.67 -6.93 -22.48
C HIS A 35 1.53 -5.92 -22.57
N PHE A 36 1.87 -4.61 -22.59
CA PHE A 36 0.91 -3.52 -22.50
C PHE A 36 -0.24 -3.63 -23.52
N SER A 37 0.07 -3.85 -24.81
CA SER A 37 -0.95 -3.93 -25.85
C SER A 37 -1.88 -5.13 -25.65
N GLN A 38 -1.31 -6.31 -25.35
CA GLN A 38 -2.10 -7.52 -25.11
C GLN A 38 -2.98 -7.39 -23.87
N THR A 39 -2.43 -6.79 -22.80
CA THR A 39 -3.21 -6.53 -21.58
C THR A 39 -4.34 -5.55 -21.84
N ALA A 40 -4.10 -4.48 -22.62
CA ALA A 40 -5.15 -3.53 -22.99
C ALA A 40 -6.24 -4.16 -23.87
N GLU A 41 -5.89 -5.04 -24.82
CA GLU A 41 -6.84 -5.80 -25.62
C GLU A 41 -7.70 -6.72 -24.74
N TYR A 42 -7.09 -7.45 -23.81
CA TYR A 42 -7.79 -8.30 -22.84
C TYR A 42 -8.73 -7.47 -21.95
N MET A 43 -8.28 -6.33 -21.43
CA MET A 43 -9.15 -5.41 -20.68
C MET A 43 -10.34 -4.93 -21.50
N GLY A 44 -10.16 -4.70 -22.79
CA GLY A 44 -11.24 -4.35 -23.70
C GLY A 44 -12.25 -5.48 -23.90
N SER A 45 -11.81 -6.73 -23.99
CA SER A 45 -12.72 -7.90 -24.09
C SER A 45 -13.53 -8.13 -22.81
N GLU A 46 -13.03 -7.69 -21.65
CA GLU A 46 -13.76 -7.71 -20.38
C GLU A 46 -14.67 -6.49 -20.18
N GLY A 47 -14.87 -5.67 -21.23
CA GLY A 47 -15.80 -4.54 -21.23
C GLY A 47 -15.30 -3.28 -20.53
N ILE A 48 -14.00 -3.16 -20.26
CA ILE A 48 -13.42 -1.96 -19.64
C ILE A 48 -13.39 -0.82 -20.68
N PRO A 49 -14.04 0.34 -20.41
CA PRO A 49 -14.00 1.47 -21.32
C PRO A 49 -12.60 2.09 -21.38
N ASN A 50 -12.17 2.50 -22.59
CA ASN A 50 -10.84 3.08 -22.80
C ASN A 50 -9.69 2.26 -22.17
N PRO A 51 -9.51 0.98 -22.54
CA PRO A 51 -8.66 0.04 -21.81
C PRO A 51 -7.20 0.48 -21.73
N ARG A 52 -6.67 1.19 -22.71
CA ARG A 52 -5.31 1.75 -22.67
C ARG A 52 -5.15 2.79 -21.56
N LEU A 53 -6.12 3.71 -21.44
CA LEU A 53 -6.10 4.73 -20.38
C LEU A 53 -6.29 4.10 -19.01
N ALA A 54 -7.22 3.15 -18.88
CA ALA A 54 -7.44 2.40 -17.65
C ALA A 54 -6.18 1.62 -17.22
N LEU A 55 -5.45 1.02 -18.20
CA LEU A 55 -4.20 0.32 -17.92
C LEU A 55 -3.08 1.27 -17.45
N PHE A 56 -2.94 2.46 -18.07
CA PHE A 56 -2.02 3.49 -17.57
C PHE A 56 -2.35 3.91 -16.13
N GLY A 57 -3.63 4.12 -15.83
CA GLY A 57 -4.10 4.41 -14.47
C GLY A 57 -3.78 3.29 -13.49
N ALA A 58 -4.02 2.03 -13.87
CA ALA A 58 -3.71 0.85 -13.07
C ALA A 58 -2.20 0.75 -12.76
N ILE A 59 -1.34 0.93 -13.76
CA ILE A 59 0.12 0.95 -13.59
C ILE A 59 0.52 2.08 -12.64
N GLY A 60 -0.04 3.29 -12.82
CA GLY A 60 0.21 4.43 -11.93
C GLY A 60 -0.15 4.14 -10.47
N LEU A 61 -1.34 3.60 -10.22
CA LEU A 61 -1.77 3.20 -8.86
C LEU A 61 -0.83 2.18 -8.24
N ILE A 62 -0.41 1.16 -9.01
CA ILE A 62 0.50 0.12 -8.52
C ILE A 62 1.88 0.71 -8.21
N LEU A 63 2.46 1.51 -9.10
CA LEU A 63 3.81 2.04 -8.91
C LEU A 63 3.86 3.06 -7.77
N ILE A 64 2.92 4.00 -7.71
CA ILE A 64 2.85 5.02 -6.65
C ILE A 64 2.55 4.34 -5.31
N GLY A 65 1.54 3.48 -5.25
CA GLY A 65 1.18 2.74 -4.05
C GLY A 65 2.28 1.80 -3.59
N GLY A 66 2.90 1.07 -4.53
CA GLY A 66 4.02 0.18 -4.25
C GLY A 66 5.24 0.91 -3.69
N LEU A 67 5.64 2.04 -4.30
CA LEU A 67 6.75 2.86 -3.81
C LEU A 67 6.45 3.45 -2.42
N SER A 68 5.22 3.92 -2.22
CA SER A 68 4.74 4.38 -0.92
C SER A 68 4.89 3.31 0.17
N LEU A 69 4.45 2.08 -0.08
CA LEU A 69 4.57 0.98 0.87
C LEU A 69 6.03 0.54 1.09
N LEU A 70 6.86 0.51 0.04
CA LEU A 70 8.28 0.15 0.17
C LEU A 70 9.03 1.11 1.08
N THR A 71 8.84 2.41 0.88
CA THR A 71 9.51 3.44 1.69
C THR A 71 8.82 3.63 3.04
N GLY A 72 7.54 3.30 3.14
CA GLY A 72 6.72 3.62 4.29
C GLY A 72 6.39 5.11 4.39
N ALA A 73 6.42 5.82 3.25
CA ALA A 73 6.00 7.21 3.17
C ALA A 73 4.55 7.27 2.69
N TRP A 74 3.69 7.94 3.45
CA TRP A 74 2.25 8.02 3.19
C TRP A 74 1.62 6.63 3.02
N THR A 75 2.02 5.70 3.86
CA THR A 75 1.69 4.27 3.79
C THR A 75 0.18 4.03 3.66
N ARG A 76 -0.64 4.77 4.41
CA ARG A 76 -2.10 4.63 4.37
C ARG A 76 -2.68 4.97 3.00
N ILE A 77 -2.18 6.03 2.35
CA ILE A 77 -2.62 6.46 1.03
C ILE A 77 -2.14 5.47 -0.04
N GLY A 78 -0.88 5.03 0.05
CA GLY A 78 -0.34 4.02 -0.86
C GLY A 78 -1.09 2.70 -0.79
N ALA A 79 -1.42 2.23 0.41
CA ALA A 79 -2.24 1.03 0.61
C ALA A 79 -3.67 1.20 0.05
N ALA A 80 -4.26 2.39 0.17
CA ALA A 80 -5.56 2.69 -0.42
C ALA A 80 -5.51 2.65 -1.96
N PHE A 81 -4.47 3.17 -2.60
CA PHE A 81 -4.29 3.07 -4.06
C PHE A 81 -4.19 1.62 -4.53
N LEU A 82 -3.41 0.79 -3.84
CA LEU A 82 -3.31 -0.64 -4.16
C LEU A 82 -4.63 -1.37 -3.91
N PHE A 83 -5.37 -1.00 -2.86
CA PHE A 83 -6.68 -1.59 -2.56
C PHE A 83 -7.70 -1.25 -3.66
N VAL A 84 -7.78 0.00 -4.12
CA VAL A 84 -8.67 0.41 -5.21
C VAL A 84 -8.34 -0.33 -6.49
N PHE A 85 -7.04 -0.41 -6.84
CA PHE A 85 -6.60 -1.21 -7.99
C PHE A 85 -7.02 -2.68 -7.85
N LEU A 86 -6.78 -3.30 -6.67
CA LEU A 86 -7.08 -4.71 -6.41
C LEU A 86 -8.58 -4.98 -6.49
N ALA A 87 -9.41 -4.11 -5.92
CA ALA A 87 -10.86 -4.23 -5.96
C ALA A 87 -11.39 -4.18 -7.41
N ALA A 88 -10.92 -3.20 -8.19
CA ALA A 88 -11.28 -3.09 -9.60
C ALA A 88 -10.83 -4.32 -10.39
N ALA A 89 -9.57 -4.74 -10.24
CA ALA A 89 -9.05 -5.93 -10.91
C ALA A 89 -9.83 -7.21 -10.53
N THR A 90 -10.18 -7.35 -9.26
CA THR A 90 -10.96 -8.50 -8.79
C THR A 90 -12.35 -8.53 -9.41
N PHE A 91 -13.01 -7.38 -9.48
CA PHE A 91 -14.35 -7.27 -10.05
C PHE A 91 -14.39 -7.59 -11.55
N TYR A 92 -13.43 -7.09 -12.33
CA TYR A 92 -13.43 -7.27 -13.77
C TYR A 92 -12.84 -8.60 -14.24
N PHE A 93 -11.87 -9.17 -13.52
CA PHE A 93 -11.10 -10.32 -14.02
C PHE A 93 -11.34 -11.62 -13.22
N HIS A 94 -12.09 -11.57 -12.13
CA HIS A 94 -12.33 -12.73 -11.27
C HIS A 94 -13.83 -12.91 -10.96
N ASP A 95 -14.65 -12.71 -11.96
CA ASP A 95 -16.12 -12.83 -11.93
C ASP A 95 -16.60 -14.30 -12.05
N PHE A 96 -16.11 -15.15 -11.17
CA PHE A 96 -16.36 -16.61 -11.17
C PHE A 96 -17.83 -17.00 -11.27
N TRP A 97 -18.76 -16.10 -10.94
CA TRP A 97 -20.20 -16.31 -11.04
C TRP A 97 -20.72 -16.35 -12.48
N MET A 98 -19.97 -15.82 -13.45
CA MET A 98 -20.32 -15.85 -14.87
C MET A 98 -19.77 -17.09 -15.60
N ILE A 99 -18.90 -17.88 -14.98
CA ILE A 99 -18.18 -18.98 -15.61
C ILE A 99 -18.98 -20.29 -15.49
N ALA A 100 -19.33 -20.88 -16.63
CA ALA A 100 -20.10 -22.13 -16.69
C ALA A 100 -19.23 -23.38 -16.43
N ASP A 101 -17.98 -23.41 -16.94
CA ASP A 101 -17.08 -24.55 -16.77
C ASP A 101 -16.63 -24.68 -15.30
N PRO A 102 -16.87 -25.83 -14.63
CA PRO A 102 -16.55 -26.00 -13.22
C PRO A 102 -15.07 -25.89 -12.89
N ALA A 103 -14.16 -26.33 -13.78
CA ALA A 103 -12.72 -26.30 -13.54
C ALA A 103 -12.20 -24.86 -13.61
N GLN A 104 -12.62 -24.09 -14.61
CA GLN A 104 -12.27 -22.68 -14.72
C GLN A 104 -12.89 -21.85 -13.60
N ARG A 105 -14.15 -22.11 -13.25
CA ARG A 105 -14.82 -21.46 -12.11
C ARG A 105 -14.02 -21.66 -10.82
N GLN A 106 -13.54 -22.87 -10.55
CA GLN A 106 -12.76 -23.18 -9.35
C GLN A 106 -11.45 -22.37 -9.32
N LEU A 107 -10.75 -22.26 -10.44
CA LEU A 107 -9.54 -21.42 -10.54
C LEU A 107 -9.83 -19.94 -10.24
N GLN A 108 -10.93 -19.40 -10.76
CA GLN A 108 -11.30 -18.01 -10.51
C GLN A 108 -11.75 -17.76 -9.06
N ILE A 109 -12.41 -18.72 -8.43
CA ILE A 109 -12.71 -18.65 -6.99
C ILE A 109 -11.43 -18.55 -6.18
N ILE A 110 -10.40 -19.33 -6.49
CA ILE A 110 -9.11 -19.27 -5.81
C ILE A 110 -8.46 -17.90 -5.98
N GLN A 111 -8.49 -17.34 -7.20
CA GLN A 111 -7.95 -16.01 -7.46
C GLN A 111 -8.73 -14.92 -6.70
N PHE A 112 -10.06 -14.99 -6.68
CA PHE A 112 -10.92 -14.09 -5.92
C PHE A 112 -10.57 -14.13 -4.42
N MET A 113 -10.52 -15.34 -3.83
CA MET A 113 -10.20 -15.51 -2.40
C MET A 113 -8.80 -15.03 -2.06
N LYS A 114 -7.82 -15.24 -2.95
CA LYS A 114 -6.46 -14.68 -2.80
C LYS A 114 -6.49 -13.15 -2.76
N ASN A 115 -7.22 -12.53 -3.69
CA ASN A 115 -7.35 -11.08 -3.73
C ASN A 115 -8.07 -10.53 -2.50
N MET A 116 -9.08 -11.23 -1.98
CA MET A 116 -9.74 -10.88 -0.71
C MET A 116 -8.74 -10.90 0.47
N ALA A 117 -7.87 -11.91 0.54
CA ALA A 117 -6.85 -11.98 1.59
C ALA A 117 -5.82 -10.85 1.49
N ILE A 118 -5.35 -10.53 0.26
CA ILE A 118 -4.45 -9.40 0.01
C ILE A 118 -5.14 -8.08 0.38
N GLY A 119 -6.41 -7.92 0.00
CA GLY A 119 -7.23 -6.75 0.36
C GLY A 119 -7.35 -6.56 1.85
N GLY A 120 -7.56 -7.65 2.62
CA GLY A 120 -7.54 -7.61 4.09
C GLY A 120 -6.22 -7.11 4.65
N GLY A 121 -5.08 -7.54 4.08
CA GLY A 121 -3.75 -7.05 4.44
C GLY A 121 -3.58 -5.55 4.14
N LEU A 122 -4.06 -5.07 2.98
CA LEU A 122 -4.03 -3.64 2.65
C LEU A 122 -4.91 -2.81 3.59
N LEU A 123 -6.11 -3.28 3.94
CA LEU A 123 -6.98 -2.62 4.91
C LEU A 123 -6.33 -2.53 6.29
N ALA A 124 -5.63 -3.58 6.71
CA ALA A 124 -4.84 -3.55 7.95
C ALA A 124 -3.74 -2.47 7.92
N LEU A 125 -3.05 -2.29 6.77
CA LEU A 125 -2.05 -1.23 6.60
C LEU A 125 -2.67 0.17 6.54
N ILE A 126 -3.86 0.33 5.93
CA ILE A 126 -4.60 1.60 5.94
C ILE A 126 -4.91 2.01 7.39
N TYR A 127 -5.28 1.06 8.23
CA TYR A 127 -5.57 1.30 9.64
C TYR A 127 -4.31 1.56 10.46
N ALA A 128 -3.32 0.66 10.39
CA ALA A 128 -2.14 0.67 11.25
C ALA A 128 -1.05 1.67 10.79
N GLY A 129 -0.94 1.94 9.48
CA GLY A 129 0.16 2.72 8.91
C GLY A 129 1.45 1.91 8.70
N GLY A 130 2.56 2.62 8.45
CA GLY A 130 3.84 2.00 8.10
C GLY A 130 4.64 1.40 9.25
N GLY A 131 4.29 1.75 10.51
CA GLY A 131 4.99 1.29 11.71
C GLY A 131 6.36 1.96 11.94
N PRO A 132 7.12 1.52 12.98
CA PRO A 132 8.34 2.21 13.40
C PRO A 132 9.44 2.29 12.34
N TRP A 133 9.57 1.26 11.48
CA TRP A 133 10.56 1.23 10.40
C TRP A 133 9.97 1.72 9.09
N SER A 134 9.44 2.93 9.10
CA SER A 134 8.85 3.62 7.95
C SER A 134 9.23 5.09 7.98
N VAL A 135 9.15 5.77 6.83
CA VAL A 135 9.33 7.22 6.77
C VAL A 135 8.27 7.93 7.62
N ASP A 136 7.03 7.44 7.60
CA ASP A 136 5.94 7.97 8.42
C ASP A 136 6.29 7.88 9.92
N GLY A 137 6.74 6.70 10.39
CA GLY A 137 7.12 6.48 11.78
C GLY A 137 8.35 7.30 12.21
N TRP A 138 9.31 7.50 11.31
CA TRP A 138 10.45 8.37 11.60
C TRP A 138 10.03 9.83 11.76
N ILE A 139 9.10 10.32 10.93
CA ILE A 139 8.56 11.69 11.03
C ILE A 139 7.79 11.85 12.35
N GLU A 140 6.92 10.89 12.70
CA GLU A 140 6.16 10.91 13.95
C GLU A 140 7.10 11.02 15.17
N GLN A 141 8.15 10.18 15.24
CA GLN A 141 9.13 10.22 16.32
C GLN A 141 9.83 11.59 16.42
N LYS A 142 10.20 12.19 15.27
CA LYS A 142 10.82 13.50 15.26
C LYS A 142 9.91 14.63 15.73
N LEU A 143 8.64 14.55 15.43
CA LEU A 143 7.64 15.50 15.90
C LEU A 143 7.44 15.38 17.43
N GLU A 144 7.31 14.17 17.95
CA GLU A 144 7.20 13.92 19.38
C GLU A 144 8.45 14.41 20.16
N GLU A 145 9.66 14.14 19.64
CA GLU A 145 10.89 14.69 20.23
C GLU A 145 10.88 16.22 20.29
N SER A 146 10.40 16.88 19.22
CA SER A 146 10.35 18.35 19.16
C SER A 146 9.34 18.98 20.13
N GLU A 147 8.22 18.32 20.35
CA GLU A 147 7.19 18.77 21.29
C GLU A 147 7.61 18.56 22.75
N ASN A 148 8.38 17.50 23.03
CA ASN A 148 8.85 17.18 24.38
C ASN A 148 10.11 17.97 24.79
N LEU A 149 10.72 18.79 23.90
CA LEU A 149 11.83 19.68 24.29
C LEU A 149 11.31 20.77 25.19
N PRO A 150 11.78 20.87 26.46
CA PRO A 150 11.35 21.90 27.39
C PRO A 150 11.66 23.28 26.81
N THR A 151 10.67 24.16 26.80
CA THR A 151 10.77 25.57 26.40
C THR A 151 11.74 26.29 27.34
N GLN A 152 13.06 26.16 27.13
CA GLN A 152 14.08 26.85 27.92
C GLN A 152 14.20 28.35 27.59
N LYS A 153 13.29 28.95 26.81
CA LYS A 153 13.43 30.35 26.33
C LYS A 153 12.81 31.42 27.22
N THR A 154 12.19 31.10 28.35
CA THR A 154 11.53 32.15 29.15
C THR A 154 12.15 32.45 30.52
N LYS A 155 13.15 31.69 31.01
CA LYS A 155 13.80 31.97 32.32
C LYS A 155 15.00 32.94 32.23
N GLY A 156 15.55 33.18 31.06
CA GLY A 156 16.69 34.11 30.89
C GLY A 156 16.33 35.59 30.89
N SER A 157 15.09 35.95 30.47
CA SER A 157 14.68 37.33 30.32
C SER A 157 14.22 38.01 31.61
N GLN A 158 13.84 37.26 32.62
CA GLN A 158 13.36 37.83 33.89
C GLN A 158 14.53 38.13 34.88
N ARG A 159 15.69 37.52 34.75
CA ARG A 159 16.83 37.82 35.62
C ARG A 159 17.61 39.09 35.23
N SER A 160 17.46 39.59 34.01
CA SER A 160 18.10 40.80 33.54
C SER A 160 17.34 42.10 33.84
N LYS A 161 16.10 42.00 34.36
CA LYS A 161 15.31 43.18 34.72
C LYS A 161 15.25 43.45 36.23
N ALA A 162 15.97 42.65 37.06
CA ALA A 162 16.00 42.79 38.53
C ALA A 162 17.40 43.12 39.08
N ALA A 163 18.31 43.63 38.22
CA ALA A 163 19.63 44.17 38.60
C ALA A 163 19.71 45.65 38.14
#